data_c3324fa33373b1496a6838058a2ffe8f
#
_entry.id   c3324fa33373b1496a6838058a2ffe8f
#
_cell.length_a   1.000
_cell.length_b   1.000
_cell.length_c   1.000
_cell.angle_alpha   90.00
_cell.angle_beta   90.00
_cell.angle_gamma   90.00
#
_symmetry.space_group_name_H-M   'P 1'
#
loop_
_entity.id
_entity.type
_entity.pdbx_description
1 polymer ?
#
loop_
_entity_poly.entity_id
_entity_poly.type
_entity_poly.pdbx_seq_one_letter_code
_entity_poly.pdbx_strand_id
1 'polypeptide(L)'
;APVVEYYIMGTVTDAGKGISGVDVKIGIETIKTDKDGKFSVTETKTGKYSVEVAPKGYLAQNTSVEIAANAENRSVVTVAVALTKQSEPTTVEVGEDGNATEVKVEDKSASNEEVKEPGTVAPENVKEDLPLVTPELEIPVGAIQTEGNEDVLKGGNAEVSVTTYVPAPEEVTTEVKPAEENKEVEKTIPLAAAHFEPSGLKFADPVTISIPNPIPGVTFAQDIELTYLENGKWVPQTEEINKVVYDENSGSYTTKVTHFSSYAMENKVTSKVSSETVVKSEILGQASRDNSENPKAVTGIALTYKEKAGWVCSDADIKAAVTKALSGAKPETVNAMVAFFKTRLYSLMGSASGITETTRTYNTVNVNGYTTMTYTCYAKTRTTTLSTTVKYNGKDVKISVIATRYTGTDHQYKTVTTNPTHSGGQGGSN
;
A
#
# COMPACT_ATOMS: atom_id res chain seq x y z
N ALA A 1 -19.98 4.73 -34.62
CA ALA A 1 -18.64 4.74 -34.06
C ALA A 1 -18.39 3.38 -33.35
N PRO A 2 -17.22 2.78 -33.46
CA PRO A 2 -16.92 1.58 -32.68
C PRO A 2 -17.11 1.89 -31.18
N VAL A 3 -17.73 0.95 -30.46
CA VAL A 3 -17.90 1.07 -29.01
C VAL A 3 -16.52 0.91 -28.40
N VAL A 4 -16.13 1.85 -27.53
CA VAL A 4 -14.90 1.75 -26.77
C VAL A 4 -15.21 0.90 -25.54
N GLU A 5 -14.40 -0.10 -25.29
CA GLU A 5 -14.54 -1.04 -24.18
C GLU A 5 -13.29 -1.02 -23.29
N TYR A 6 -13.50 -1.11 -22.00
CA TYR A 6 -12.45 -1.23 -20.98
C TYR A 6 -12.77 -2.43 -20.09
N TYR A 7 -11.77 -3.08 -19.57
CA TYR A 7 -11.97 -4.26 -18.73
C TYR A 7 -11.45 -3.99 -17.31
N ILE A 8 -12.33 -4.17 -16.33
CA ILE A 8 -11.96 -4.25 -14.93
C ILE A 8 -11.92 -5.73 -14.56
N MET A 9 -10.75 -6.24 -14.24
CA MET A 9 -10.53 -7.62 -13.85
C MET A 9 -10.00 -7.69 -12.42
N GLY A 10 -10.39 -8.74 -11.69
CA GLY A 10 -9.87 -8.86 -10.34
C GLY A 10 -10.00 -10.25 -9.76
N THR A 11 -9.52 -10.37 -8.53
CA THR A 11 -9.61 -11.58 -7.72
C THR A 11 -10.08 -11.26 -6.33
N VAL A 12 -10.91 -12.13 -5.76
CA VAL A 12 -11.30 -12.12 -4.35
C VAL A 12 -10.69 -13.33 -3.69
N THR A 13 -9.92 -13.13 -2.63
CA THR A 13 -9.17 -14.17 -1.94
C THR A 13 -9.41 -14.18 -0.44
N ASP A 14 -9.26 -15.35 0.18
CA ASP A 14 -9.08 -15.55 1.61
C ASP A 14 -7.78 -16.31 1.82
N ALA A 15 -6.86 -15.77 2.62
CA ALA A 15 -5.52 -16.32 2.82
C ALA A 15 -4.83 -16.74 1.51
N GLY A 16 -4.95 -15.91 0.45
CA GLY A 16 -4.36 -16.16 -0.87
C GLY A 16 -5.09 -17.17 -1.76
N LYS A 17 -6.18 -17.80 -1.27
CA LYS A 17 -7.02 -18.71 -2.06
C LYS A 17 -8.23 -17.99 -2.63
N GLY A 18 -8.50 -18.16 -3.92
CA GLY A 18 -9.67 -17.58 -4.57
C GLY A 18 -10.98 -18.09 -3.97
N ILE A 19 -11.93 -17.20 -3.73
CA ILE A 19 -13.25 -17.54 -3.21
C ILE A 19 -14.29 -17.46 -4.33
N SER A 20 -14.95 -18.58 -4.59
CA SER A 20 -15.98 -18.72 -5.62
C SER A 20 -17.33 -18.21 -5.17
N GLY A 21 -18.10 -17.64 -6.11
CA GLY A 21 -19.51 -17.30 -5.89
C GLY A 21 -19.75 -16.05 -5.04
N VAL A 22 -18.71 -15.29 -4.75
CA VAL A 22 -18.79 -14.03 -4.00
C VAL A 22 -19.34 -12.92 -4.91
N ASP A 23 -20.31 -12.17 -4.41
CA ASP A 23 -20.83 -11.00 -5.08
C ASP A 23 -19.82 -9.85 -4.98
N VAL A 24 -19.41 -9.34 -6.15
CA VAL A 24 -18.55 -8.16 -6.29
C VAL A 24 -19.38 -7.07 -6.95
N LYS A 25 -19.58 -5.96 -6.24
CA LYS A 25 -20.28 -4.80 -6.78
C LYS A 25 -19.27 -3.79 -7.29
N ILE A 26 -19.34 -3.45 -8.57
CA ILE A 26 -18.48 -2.49 -9.25
C ILE A 26 -19.37 -1.37 -9.79
N GLY A 27 -19.24 -0.18 -9.19
CA GLY A 27 -20.15 0.91 -9.48
C GLY A 27 -21.61 0.52 -9.22
N ILE A 28 -22.38 0.31 -10.30
CA ILE A 28 -23.80 -0.13 -10.22
C ILE A 28 -24.00 -1.61 -10.57
N GLU A 29 -22.98 -2.28 -11.08
CA GLU A 29 -23.07 -3.68 -11.50
C GLU A 29 -22.64 -4.62 -10.37
N THR A 30 -23.29 -5.79 -10.32
CA THR A 30 -22.91 -6.87 -9.39
C THR A 30 -22.63 -8.13 -10.17
N ILE A 31 -21.46 -8.72 -9.98
CA ILE A 31 -21.04 -9.96 -10.62
C ILE A 31 -20.57 -10.95 -9.57
N LYS A 32 -20.54 -12.22 -9.94
CA LYS A 32 -20.02 -13.28 -9.06
C LYS A 32 -18.62 -13.68 -9.48
N THR A 33 -17.81 -13.98 -8.50
CA THR A 33 -16.49 -14.60 -8.74
C THR A 33 -16.65 -16.02 -9.29
N ASP A 34 -15.72 -16.40 -10.17
CA ASP A 34 -15.62 -17.76 -10.70
C ASP A 34 -15.01 -18.74 -9.66
N LYS A 35 -14.76 -19.99 -10.09
CA LYS A 35 -14.19 -21.04 -9.23
C LYS A 35 -12.79 -20.70 -8.66
N ASP A 36 -12.06 -19.82 -9.30
CA ASP A 36 -10.72 -19.37 -8.91
C ASP A 36 -10.74 -18.00 -8.20
N GLY A 37 -11.93 -17.51 -7.82
CA GLY A 37 -12.12 -16.21 -7.18
C GLY A 37 -11.99 -15.02 -8.14
N LYS A 38 -11.95 -15.25 -9.47
CA LYS A 38 -11.76 -14.20 -10.47
C LYS A 38 -13.09 -13.60 -10.90
N PHE A 39 -13.04 -12.33 -11.28
CA PHE A 39 -14.16 -11.61 -11.88
C PHE A 39 -13.69 -10.70 -13.00
N SER A 40 -14.62 -10.33 -13.90
CA SER A 40 -14.37 -9.37 -14.98
C SER A 40 -15.64 -8.61 -15.31
N VAL A 41 -15.52 -7.29 -15.46
CA VAL A 41 -16.57 -6.38 -15.92
C VAL A 41 -16.08 -5.60 -17.14
N THR A 42 -16.98 -5.35 -18.07
CA THR A 42 -16.70 -4.51 -19.26
C THR A 42 -17.35 -3.14 -19.05
N GLU A 43 -16.57 -2.09 -19.12
CA GLU A 43 -17.01 -0.72 -19.01
C GLU A 43 -16.82 0.04 -20.31
N THR A 44 -17.63 1.06 -20.53
CA THR A 44 -17.57 1.89 -21.76
C THR A 44 -17.12 3.32 -21.49
N LYS A 45 -16.85 3.64 -20.22
CA LYS A 45 -16.44 4.98 -19.80
C LYS A 45 -15.15 4.90 -18.99
N THR A 46 -14.33 5.92 -19.11
CA THR A 46 -13.19 6.16 -18.21
C THR A 46 -13.67 6.77 -16.90
N GLY A 47 -12.91 6.61 -15.84
CA GLY A 47 -13.20 7.16 -14.51
C GLY A 47 -12.93 6.19 -13.38
N LYS A 48 -13.33 6.60 -12.19
CA LYS A 48 -13.15 5.84 -10.94
C LYS A 48 -14.40 5.00 -10.66
N TYR A 49 -14.19 3.74 -10.35
CA TYR A 49 -15.22 2.77 -10.02
C TYR A 49 -15.00 2.26 -8.61
N SER A 50 -16.04 2.30 -7.76
CA SER A 50 -16.03 1.63 -6.47
C SER A 50 -16.10 0.12 -6.66
N VAL A 51 -15.40 -0.62 -5.80
CA VAL A 51 -15.44 -2.08 -5.75
C VAL A 51 -15.81 -2.47 -4.31
N GLU A 52 -16.99 -3.05 -4.12
CA GLU A 52 -17.52 -3.45 -2.83
C GLU A 52 -17.68 -4.96 -2.79
N VAL A 53 -17.17 -5.60 -1.73
CA VAL A 53 -17.24 -7.06 -1.51
C VAL A 53 -17.56 -7.30 -0.04
N ALA A 54 -18.72 -7.90 0.24
CA ALA A 54 -19.21 -8.13 1.60
C ALA A 54 -19.87 -9.51 1.78
N PRO A 55 -19.12 -10.62 1.65
CA PRO A 55 -19.70 -11.94 1.82
C PRO A 55 -19.92 -12.26 3.31
N LYS A 56 -20.89 -13.11 3.59
CA LYS A 56 -21.20 -13.52 4.96
C LYS A 56 -20.00 -14.20 5.63
N GLY A 57 -19.69 -13.78 6.86
CA GLY A 57 -18.58 -14.31 7.66
C GLY A 57 -17.23 -13.65 7.38
N TYR A 58 -17.23 -12.58 6.61
CA TYR A 58 -16.04 -11.76 6.34
C TYR A 58 -16.33 -10.29 6.60
N LEU A 59 -15.29 -9.52 6.88
CA LEU A 59 -15.40 -8.06 6.94
C LEU A 59 -15.64 -7.52 5.53
N ALA A 60 -16.56 -6.55 5.42
CA ALA A 60 -16.79 -5.86 4.15
C ALA A 60 -15.52 -5.12 3.70
N GLN A 61 -15.21 -5.26 2.42
CA GLN A 61 -14.08 -4.57 1.79
C GLN A 61 -14.60 -3.59 0.75
N ASN A 62 -14.13 -2.35 0.85
CA ASN A 62 -14.44 -1.28 -0.10
C ASN A 62 -13.12 -0.74 -0.64
N THR A 63 -12.97 -0.78 -1.95
CA THR A 63 -11.82 -0.23 -2.66
C THR A 63 -12.28 0.45 -3.94
N SER A 64 -11.37 0.95 -4.73
CA SER A 64 -11.70 1.54 -6.02
C SER A 64 -10.63 1.23 -7.06
N VAL A 65 -11.02 1.34 -8.32
CA VAL A 65 -10.14 1.18 -9.46
C VAL A 65 -10.41 2.31 -10.46
N GLU A 66 -9.38 2.80 -11.11
CA GLU A 66 -9.50 3.91 -12.06
C GLU A 66 -9.11 3.48 -13.46
N ILE A 67 -10.00 3.74 -14.42
CA ILE A 67 -9.71 3.70 -15.85
C ILE A 67 -9.29 5.11 -16.25
N ALA A 68 -8.02 5.27 -16.59
CA ALA A 68 -7.44 6.58 -16.91
C ALA A 68 -8.18 7.25 -18.11
N ALA A 69 -8.31 8.57 -18.07
CA ALA A 69 -9.02 9.34 -19.10
C ALA A 69 -8.43 9.18 -20.51
N ASN A 70 -7.15 8.83 -20.61
CA ASN A 70 -6.44 8.56 -21.86
C ASN A 70 -6.24 7.05 -22.13
N ALA A 71 -6.98 6.18 -21.44
CA ALA A 71 -6.89 4.75 -21.66
C ALA A 71 -7.26 4.37 -23.10
N GLU A 72 -6.50 3.47 -23.69
CA GLU A 72 -6.77 2.94 -25.02
C GLU A 72 -7.96 1.97 -25.00
N ASN A 73 -8.62 1.81 -26.12
CA ASN A 73 -9.68 0.80 -26.28
C ASN A 73 -9.15 -0.60 -25.90
N ARG A 74 -9.93 -1.34 -25.11
CA ARG A 74 -9.58 -2.65 -24.52
C ARG A 74 -8.47 -2.62 -23.47
N SER A 75 -8.19 -1.47 -22.88
CA SER A 75 -7.32 -1.41 -21.70
C SER A 75 -7.89 -2.24 -20.56
N VAL A 76 -7.00 -2.89 -19.83
CA VAL A 76 -7.33 -3.70 -18.66
C VAL A 76 -6.80 -3.01 -17.42
N VAL A 77 -7.64 -2.83 -16.41
CA VAL A 77 -7.25 -2.43 -15.07
C VAL A 77 -7.54 -3.58 -14.11
N THR A 78 -6.69 -3.77 -13.11
CA THR A 78 -6.80 -4.90 -12.20
C THR A 78 -6.98 -4.47 -10.76
N VAL A 79 -7.76 -5.25 -10.00
CA VAL A 79 -7.98 -5.06 -8.57
C VAL A 79 -7.92 -6.39 -7.85
N ALA A 80 -7.24 -6.44 -6.70
CA ALA A 80 -7.22 -7.60 -5.81
C ALA A 80 -7.95 -7.24 -4.50
N VAL A 81 -8.86 -8.11 -4.07
CA VAL A 81 -9.60 -7.95 -2.82
C VAL A 81 -9.27 -9.13 -1.91
N ALA A 82 -8.53 -8.86 -0.84
CA ALA A 82 -8.27 -9.84 0.20
C ALA A 82 -9.32 -9.70 1.30
N LEU A 83 -10.03 -10.78 1.59
CA LEU A 83 -11.04 -10.80 2.63
C LEU A 83 -10.43 -11.19 3.98
N THR A 84 -10.96 -10.59 5.04
CA THR A 84 -10.66 -10.96 6.42
C THR A 84 -11.86 -11.67 7.01
N LYS A 85 -11.67 -12.93 7.42
CA LYS A 85 -12.71 -13.72 8.09
C LYS A 85 -13.06 -13.08 9.43
N GLN A 86 -14.36 -12.95 9.72
CA GLN A 86 -14.81 -12.45 11.02
C GLN A 86 -14.54 -13.48 12.13
N SER A 87 -14.18 -12.97 13.30
CA SER A 87 -14.05 -13.78 14.51
C SER A 87 -15.41 -14.31 14.98
N GLU A 88 -15.41 -15.50 15.53
CA GLU A 88 -16.60 -16.08 16.16
C GLU A 88 -17.02 -15.22 17.37
N PRO A 89 -18.32 -14.95 17.54
CA PRO A 89 -18.79 -14.11 18.62
C PRO A 89 -18.72 -14.80 20.00
N THR A 90 -18.62 -13.99 21.03
CA THR A 90 -18.78 -14.37 22.43
C THR A 90 -20.08 -13.74 22.95
N THR A 91 -20.96 -14.56 23.54
CA THR A 91 -22.21 -14.04 24.12
C THR A 91 -21.92 -13.33 25.42
N VAL A 92 -22.34 -12.07 25.52
CA VAL A 92 -22.25 -11.24 26.73
C VAL A 92 -23.67 -10.98 27.23
N GLU A 93 -23.94 -11.41 28.46
CA GLU A 93 -25.25 -11.15 29.09
C GLU A 93 -25.41 -9.67 29.39
N VAL A 94 -26.60 -9.14 29.04
CA VAL A 94 -27.01 -7.79 29.34
C VAL A 94 -27.92 -7.86 30.56
N GLY A 95 -27.57 -7.22 31.64
CA GLY A 95 -28.38 -7.26 32.85
C GLY A 95 -28.13 -6.10 33.81
N GLU A 96 -29.22 -5.65 34.41
CA GLU A 96 -29.21 -4.63 35.49
C GLU A 96 -28.68 -5.18 36.82
N ASP A 97 -28.67 -6.51 36.99
CA ASP A 97 -28.33 -7.16 38.26
C ASP A 97 -26.89 -7.72 38.22
N GLY A 98 -25.99 -6.98 38.77
CA GLY A 98 -24.59 -7.17 39.16
C GLY A 98 -23.95 -8.59 39.27
N ASN A 99 -24.43 -9.59 38.55
CA ASN A 99 -23.89 -10.94 38.50
C ASN A 99 -23.12 -11.27 37.21
N ALA A 100 -23.06 -10.36 36.24
CA ALA A 100 -22.23 -10.56 35.08
C ALA A 100 -20.76 -10.46 35.50
N THR A 101 -19.96 -11.43 35.11
CA THR A 101 -18.51 -11.39 35.26
C THR A 101 -17.94 -10.53 34.14
N GLU A 102 -16.86 -9.81 34.44
CA GLU A 102 -16.03 -9.16 33.42
C GLU A 102 -15.74 -10.14 32.28
N VAL A 103 -16.08 -9.79 31.05
CA VAL A 103 -15.89 -10.65 29.89
C VAL A 103 -14.73 -10.15 29.09
N LYS A 104 -13.70 -10.99 28.93
CA LYS A 104 -12.62 -10.78 27.99
C LYS A 104 -12.97 -11.34 26.63
N VAL A 105 -12.87 -10.52 25.60
CA VAL A 105 -13.15 -10.91 24.21
C VAL A 105 -11.87 -10.74 23.40
N GLU A 106 -11.44 -11.81 22.76
CA GLU A 106 -10.25 -11.88 21.93
C GLU A 106 -10.61 -12.21 20.48
N ASP A 107 -9.72 -11.86 19.54
CA ASP A 107 -9.87 -12.27 18.15
C ASP A 107 -9.62 -13.78 18.01
N LYS A 108 -10.67 -14.51 17.66
CA LYS A 108 -10.65 -15.95 17.42
C LYS A 108 -10.51 -16.31 15.94
N SER A 109 -10.47 -15.32 15.04
CA SER A 109 -10.34 -15.53 13.59
C SER A 109 -8.95 -15.98 13.16
N ALA A 110 -7.94 -15.64 13.96
CA ALA A 110 -6.55 -15.97 13.72
C ALA A 110 -6.21 -17.36 14.26
N SER A 111 -6.56 -18.41 13.54
CA SER A 111 -5.88 -19.69 13.75
C SER A 111 -4.47 -19.52 13.17
N ASN A 112 -3.48 -19.43 14.03
CA ASN A 112 -2.05 -19.19 13.73
C ASN A 112 -1.38 -20.29 12.89
N GLU A 113 -2.10 -21.22 12.30
CA GLU A 113 -1.52 -22.41 11.64
C GLU A 113 -1.57 -22.40 10.10
N GLU A 114 -2.33 -21.50 9.46
CA GLU A 114 -2.51 -21.55 7.99
C GLU A 114 -1.75 -20.51 7.17
N VAL A 115 -0.92 -19.68 7.79
CA VAL A 115 -0.17 -18.61 7.08
C VAL A 115 1.26 -19.09 6.83
N LYS A 116 1.43 -20.17 6.07
CA LYS A 116 2.76 -20.74 5.75
C LYS A 116 2.95 -21.09 4.27
N GLU A 117 2.63 -20.21 3.35
CA GLU A 117 3.15 -20.39 1.99
C GLU A 117 3.61 -19.05 1.39
N PRO A 118 4.91 -18.88 1.09
CA PRO A 118 5.40 -17.69 0.40
C PRO A 118 5.20 -17.86 -1.10
N GLY A 119 4.29 -17.13 -1.69
CA GLY A 119 4.11 -17.18 -3.12
C GLY A 119 3.23 -16.09 -3.68
N THR A 120 3.86 -15.10 -4.31
CA THR A 120 3.27 -14.00 -5.08
C THR A 120 2.68 -12.86 -4.27
N VAL A 121 3.41 -11.77 -4.32
CA VAL A 121 3.23 -10.50 -3.61
C VAL A 121 1.99 -9.76 -4.13
N ALA A 122 0.86 -10.00 -3.47
CA ALA A 122 -0.28 -9.12 -3.49
C ALA A 122 -0.32 -8.33 -2.16
N PRO A 123 -1.07 -7.23 -2.04
CA PRO A 123 -1.22 -6.49 -0.79
C PRO A 123 -1.65 -7.34 0.42
N GLU A 124 -2.25 -8.50 0.18
CA GLU A 124 -2.59 -9.50 1.20
C GLU A 124 -1.40 -10.06 1.98
N ASN A 125 -0.20 -10.11 1.38
CA ASN A 125 1.01 -10.59 2.06
C ASN A 125 1.57 -9.59 3.08
N VAL A 126 1.03 -8.39 3.12
CA VAL A 126 1.37 -7.37 4.12
C VAL A 126 0.96 -7.81 5.53
N LYS A 127 -0.04 -8.70 5.66
CA LYS A 127 -0.44 -9.26 6.96
C LYS A 127 0.58 -10.22 7.55
N GLU A 128 1.35 -10.92 6.70
CA GLU A 128 2.28 -11.97 7.13
C GLU A 128 3.58 -11.41 7.72
N ASP A 129 3.95 -10.19 7.35
CA ASP A 129 5.22 -9.56 7.76
C ASP A 129 5.14 -8.81 9.11
N LEU A 130 3.93 -8.47 9.57
CA LEU A 130 3.72 -7.87 10.88
C LEU A 130 3.22 -8.92 11.86
N PRO A 131 3.80 -8.99 13.08
CA PRO A 131 3.20 -9.79 14.13
C PRO A 131 1.74 -9.41 14.29
N LEU A 132 0.83 -10.38 14.16
CA LEU A 132 -0.58 -10.17 14.47
C LEU A 132 -0.66 -9.83 15.95
N VAL A 133 -1.07 -8.61 16.24
CA VAL A 133 -1.40 -8.22 17.60
C VAL A 133 -2.87 -8.48 17.81
N THR A 134 -3.19 -9.25 18.83
CA THR A 134 -4.57 -9.57 19.18
C THR A 134 -5.08 -8.50 20.16
N PRO A 135 -6.00 -7.61 19.74
CA PRO A 135 -6.60 -6.66 20.66
C PRO A 135 -7.40 -7.39 21.73
N GLU A 136 -7.31 -6.91 22.95
CA GLU A 136 -8.13 -7.34 24.06
C GLU A 136 -9.21 -6.30 24.33
N LEU A 137 -10.40 -6.78 24.65
CA LEU A 137 -11.54 -5.96 25.06
C LEU A 137 -12.02 -6.45 26.41
N GLU A 138 -12.04 -5.56 27.37
CA GLU A 138 -12.61 -5.82 28.69
C GLU A 138 -13.97 -5.10 28.79
N ILE A 139 -15.04 -5.90 28.97
CA ILE A 139 -16.39 -5.37 29.13
C ILE A 139 -16.76 -5.52 30.61
N PRO A 140 -16.83 -4.40 31.37
CA PRO A 140 -17.27 -4.42 32.75
C PRO A 140 -18.74 -4.83 32.86
N VAL A 141 -19.08 -5.36 34.03
CA VAL A 141 -20.46 -5.65 34.40
C VAL A 141 -21.32 -4.40 34.28
N GLY A 142 -22.48 -4.51 33.62
CA GLY A 142 -23.41 -3.40 33.44
C GLY A 142 -23.00 -2.35 32.40
N ALA A 143 -21.88 -2.52 31.74
CA ALA A 143 -21.46 -1.60 30.66
C ALA A 143 -22.41 -1.65 29.47
N ILE A 144 -23.02 -2.81 29.18
CA ILE A 144 -24.05 -2.95 28.14
C ILE A 144 -25.42 -2.91 28.79
N GLN A 145 -26.22 -1.94 28.38
CA GLN A 145 -27.62 -1.80 28.81
C GLN A 145 -28.57 -2.05 27.66
N THR A 146 -29.82 -2.44 27.97
CA THR A 146 -30.85 -2.66 26.94
C THR A 146 -31.23 -1.36 26.28
N GLU A 147 -31.38 -0.28 27.06
CA GLU A 147 -31.76 1.03 26.56
C GLU A 147 -30.72 1.56 25.53
N GLY A 148 -31.21 1.86 24.35
CA GLY A 148 -30.38 2.36 23.23
C GLY A 148 -29.61 1.28 22.47
N ASN A 149 -29.81 0.01 22.79
CA ASN A 149 -29.19 -1.15 22.12
C ASN A 149 -30.22 -2.17 21.59
N GLU A 150 -31.53 -1.85 21.61
CA GLU A 150 -32.61 -2.77 21.27
C GLU A 150 -32.45 -3.42 19.91
N ASP A 151 -31.91 -2.67 18.93
CA ASP A 151 -31.73 -3.13 17.55
C ASP A 151 -30.52 -4.08 17.36
N VAL A 152 -29.56 -4.08 18.30
CA VAL A 152 -28.31 -4.85 18.19
C VAL A 152 -28.27 -6.05 19.15
N LEU A 153 -29.16 -6.11 20.13
CA LEU A 153 -29.26 -7.23 21.07
C LEU A 153 -30.08 -8.39 20.48
N LYS A 154 -29.65 -9.60 20.76
CA LYS A 154 -30.36 -10.85 20.37
C LYS A 154 -30.84 -11.60 21.61
N GLY A 155 -32.15 -11.60 21.81
CA GLY A 155 -32.73 -12.26 22.97
C GLY A 155 -32.29 -11.70 24.32
N GLY A 156 -31.96 -10.39 24.35
CA GLY A 156 -31.47 -9.72 25.55
C GLY A 156 -29.96 -9.83 25.78
N ASN A 157 -29.21 -10.48 24.88
CA ASN A 157 -27.76 -10.63 24.97
C ASN A 157 -27.04 -9.94 23.82
N ALA A 158 -25.79 -9.54 24.03
CA ALA A 158 -24.89 -9.03 23.00
C ALA A 158 -23.98 -10.17 22.48
N GLU A 159 -23.97 -10.38 21.16
CA GLU A 159 -23.04 -11.29 20.48
C GLU A 159 -21.80 -10.52 20.07
N VAL A 160 -20.78 -10.48 20.94
CA VAL A 160 -19.61 -9.63 20.79
C VAL A 160 -18.48 -10.38 20.10
N SER A 161 -17.89 -9.78 19.08
CA SER A 161 -16.65 -10.28 18.47
C SER A 161 -15.65 -9.15 18.19
N VAL A 162 -14.38 -9.52 18.19
CA VAL A 162 -13.26 -8.65 17.83
C VAL A 162 -12.51 -9.31 16.68
N THR A 163 -12.33 -8.60 15.59
CA THR A 163 -11.58 -9.10 14.43
C THR A 163 -10.46 -8.11 14.09
N THR A 164 -9.23 -8.57 14.20
CA THR A 164 -8.06 -7.79 13.76
C THR A 164 -8.00 -7.75 12.25
N TYR A 165 -7.71 -6.59 11.68
CA TYR A 165 -7.53 -6.48 10.24
C TYR A 165 -6.53 -5.37 9.89
N VAL A 166 -6.05 -5.40 8.65
CA VAL A 166 -5.24 -4.32 8.08
C VAL A 166 -6.18 -3.48 7.22
N PRO A 167 -6.37 -2.19 7.53
CA PRO A 167 -7.17 -1.30 6.70
C PRO A 167 -6.64 -1.28 5.27
N ALA A 168 -7.54 -1.19 4.29
CA ALA A 168 -7.13 -0.91 2.93
C ALA A 168 -6.32 0.39 2.90
N PRO A 169 -5.22 0.47 2.15
CA PRO A 169 -4.47 1.70 2.04
C PRO A 169 -5.40 2.78 1.51
N GLU A 170 -5.48 3.91 2.20
CA GLU A 170 -6.07 5.11 1.61
C GLU A 170 -5.34 5.39 0.30
N GLU A 171 -6.08 5.79 -0.74
CA GLU A 171 -5.49 6.15 -2.02
C GLU A 171 -4.45 7.24 -1.82
N VAL A 172 -3.21 6.86 -1.79
CA VAL A 172 -2.11 7.81 -1.82
C VAL A 172 -2.01 8.27 -3.26
N THR A 173 -2.51 9.47 -3.53
CA THR A 173 -2.27 10.13 -4.81
C THR A 173 -0.75 10.22 -5.00
N THR A 174 -0.24 9.43 -5.92
CA THR A 174 1.20 9.32 -6.19
C THR A 174 1.76 10.54 -6.94
N GLU A 175 0.91 11.47 -7.32
CA GLU A 175 1.32 12.75 -7.90
C GLU A 175 1.67 13.75 -6.79
N VAL A 176 2.94 13.83 -6.49
CA VAL A 176 3.46 14.91 -5.66
C VAL A 176 3.44 16.18 -6.48
N LYS A 177 2.67 17.18 -6.04
CA LYS A 177 2.69 18.49 -6.66
C LYS A 177 4.09 19.11 -6.54
N PRO A 178 4.60 19.81 -7.55
CA PRO A 178 5.93 20.42 -7.50
C PRO A 178 6.20 21.26 -6.25
N ALA A 179 5.19 21.90 -5.69
CA ALA A 179 5.29 22.70 -4.46
C ALA A 179 5.50 21.84 -3.18
N GLU A 180 5.27 20.53 -3.24
CA GLU A 180 5.40 19.58 -2.11
C GLU A 180 6.72 18.80 -2.16
N GLU A 181 7.48 18.96 -3.24
CA GLU A 181 8.79 18.32 -3.35
C GLU A 181 9.74 18.84 -2.27
N ASN A 182 10.52 17.92 -1.70
CA ASN A 182 11.47 18.17 -0.60
C ASN A 182 10.84 18.68 0.71
N LYS A 183 9.52 18.79 0.80
CA LYS A 183 8.79 19.11 2.03
C LYS A 183 8.54 17.83 2.84
N GLU A 184 8.80 17.89 4.12
CA GLU A 184 8.35 16.85 5.05
C GLU A 184 6.86 17.02 5.30
N VAL A 185 6.10 15.93 5.14
CA VAL A 185 4.66 15.87 5.40
C VAL A 185 4.44 14.80 6.47
N GLU A 186 3.75 15.17 7.54
CA GLU A 186 3.30 14.22 8.54
C GLU A 186 2.12 13.41 7.97
N LYS A 187 2.14 12.12 8.18
CA LYS A 187 1.08 11.19 7.82
C LYS A 187 0.78 10.30 9.00
N THR A 188 -0.47 9.94 9.16
CA THR A 188 -0.93 8.98 10.15
C THR A 188 -1.07 7.62 9.49
N ILE A 189 -0.51 6.59 10.11
CA ILE A 189 -0.47 5.24 9.56
C ILE A 189 -0.92 4.25 10.64
N PRO A 190 -1.87 3.34 10.36
CA PRO A 190 -2.34 2.37 11.32
C PRO A 190 -1.21 1.53 11.89
N LEU A 191 -1.09 1.52 13.22
CA LEU A 191 -0.24 0.59 13.95
C LEU A 191 -0.94 -0.77 14.04
N ALA A 192 -2.21 -0.74 14.42
CA ALA A 192 -3.10 -1.89 14.42
C ALA A 192 -4.54 -1.40 14.25
N ALA A 193 -5.41 -2.24 13.70
CA ALA A 193 -6.83 -1.97 13.58
C ALA A 193 -7.65 -3.19 13.98
N ALA A 194 -8.83 -2.95 14.54
CA ALA A 194 -9.78 -3.97 14.93
C ALA A 194 -11.21 -3.53 14.62
N HIS A 195 -12.03 -4.50 14.20
CA HIS A 195 -13.46 -4.36 14.02
C HIS A 195 -14.17 -5.03 15.17
N PHE A 196 -15.09 -4.30 15.80
CA PHE A 196 -15.87 -4.74 16.94
C PHE A 196 -17.34 -4.89 16.54
N GLU A 197 -17.93 -6.07 16.78
CA GLU A 197 -19.33 -6.37 16.52
C GLU A 197 -20.08 -6.61 17.83
N PRO A 198 -21.39 -6.30 17.88
CA PRO A 198 -22.20 -5.72 16.81
C PRO A 198 -21.91 -4.22 16.65
N SER A 199 -21.70 -3.80 15.41
CA SER A 199 -21.45 -2.39 15.12
C SER A 199 -22.60 -1.53 15.60
N GLY A 200 -22.28 -0.42 16.28
CA GLY A 200 -23.28 0.48 16.88
C GLY A 200 -23.71 0.11 18.30
N LEU A 201 -23.23 -0.99 18.88
CA LEU A 201 -23.44 -1.28 20.30
C LEU A 201 -22.86 -0.15 21.15
N LYS A 202 -23.68 0.43 22.04
CA LYS A 202 -23.32 1.54 22.93
C LYS A 202 -23.09 1.05 24.35
N PHE A 203 -22.17 1.72 25.04
CA PHE A 203 -21.84 1.44 26.42
C PHE A 203 -22.35 2.58 27.33
N ALA A 204 -22.91 2.21 28.46
CA ALA A 204 -23.28 3.18 29.51
C ALA A 204 -22.04 3.81 30.12
N ASP A 205 -21.03 2.97 30.39
CA ASP A 205 -19.70 3.38 30.83
C ASP A 205 -18.67 2.96 29.75
N PRO A 206 -17.65 3.79 29.51
CA PRO A 206 -16.65 3.49 28.49
C PRO A 206 -15.88 2.22 28.78
N VAL A 207 -15.73 1.37 27.78
CA VAL A 207 -14.97 0.13 27.87
C VAL A 207 -13.52 0.32 27.40
N THR A 208 -12.61 -0.46 27.98
CA THR A 208 -11.18 -0.39 27.64
C THR A 208 -10.88 -1.37 26.52
N ILE A 209 -10.20 -0.88 25.48
CA ILE A 209 -9.55 -1.70 24.47
C ILE A 209 -8.04 -1.62 24.62
N SER A 210 -7.37 -2.76 24.55
CA SER A 210 -5.90 -2.89 24.65
C SER A 210 -5.36 -3.51 23.39
N ILE A 211 -4.37 -2.87 22.78
CA ILE A 211 -3.67 -3.38 21.60
C ILE A 211 -2.19 -3.58 21.96
N PRO A 212 -1.67 -4.81 21.99
CA PRO A 212 -0.27 -5.06 22.24
C PRO A 212 0.63 -4.33 21.27
N ASN A 213 1.79 -3.86 21.76
CA ASN A 213 2.77 -3.24 20.89
C ASN A 213 3.34 -4.28 19.91
N PRO A 214 3.18 -4.09 18.59
CA PRO A 214 3.64 -5.07 17.60
C PRO A 214 5.17 -5.13 17.47
N ILE A 215 5.90 -4.18 18.07
CA ILE A 215 7.35 -4.07 17.92
C ILE A 215 8.01 -4.20 19.30
N PRO A 216 8.45 -5.40 19.69
CA PRO A 216 9.03 -5.62 21.00
C PRO A 216 10.32 -4.81 21.21
N GLY A 217 10.50 -4.29 22.41
CA GLY A 217 11.72 -3.58 22.82
C GLY A 217 11.85 -2.13 22.36
N VAL A 218 10.85 -1.59 21.69
CA VAL A 218 10.71 -0.15 21.37
C VAL A 218 9.29 0.31 21.64
N THR A 219 9.10 1.62 21.91
CA THR A 219 7.78 2.25 21.93
C THR A 219 7.77 3.45 20.99
N PHE A 220 6.63 3.79 20.42
CA PHE A 220 6.55 4.99 19.59
C PHE A 220 6.67 6.23 20.45
N ALA A 221 7.57 7.13 20.09
CA ALA A 221 7.86 8.35 20.85
C ALA A 221 6.82 9.46 20.62
N GLN A 222 6.05 9.35 19.54
CA GLN A 222 4.96 10.26 19.22
C GLN A 222 3.65 9.71 19.78
N ASP A 223 2.70 10.60 20.07
CA ASP A 223 1.37 10.20 20.51
C ASP A 223 0.69 9.32 19.47
N ILE A 224 0.17 8.18 19.94
CA ILE A 224 -0.69 7.33 19.13
C ILE A 224 -2.08 7.92 19.14
N GLU A 225 -2.69 8.09 17.98
CA GLU A 225 -4.05 8.57 17.82
C GLU A 225 -5.03 7.42 17.65
N LEU A 226 -6.20 7.51 18.30
CA LEU A 226 -7.32 6.62 18.01
C LEU A 226 -8.13 7.21 16.87
N THR A 227 -8.41 6.40 15.86
CA THR A 227 -9.38 6.74 14.80
C THR A 227 -10.48 5.69 14.74
N TYR A 228 -11.67 6.06 14.30
CA TYR A 228 -12.74 5.12 14.00
C TYR A 228 -13.25 5.28 12.56
N LEU A 229 -13.80 4.22 12.02
CA LEU A 229 -14.29 4.20 10.65
C LEU A 229 -15.73 4.73 10.60
N GLU A 230 -15.93 5.91 10.05
CA GLU A 230 -17.23 6.53 9.84
C GLU A 230 -17.45 6.78 8.34
N ASN A 231 -18.53 6.21 7.79
CA ASN A 231 -18.89 6.40 6.37
C ASN A 231 -17.72 6.09 5.40
N GLY A 232 -16.90 5.08 5.70
CA GLY A 232 -15.75 4.67 4.89
C GLY A 232 -14.52 5.56 5.03
N LYS A 233 -14.50 6.47 6.03
CA LYS A 233 -13.35 7.32 6.33
C LYS A 233 -12.90 7.14 7.76
N TRP A 234 -11.60 7.16 7.98
CA TRP A 234 -11.00 7.18 9.31
C TRP A 234 -11.10 8.59 9.90
N VAL A 235 -11.73 8.69 11.08
CA VAL A 235 -12.01 9.96 11.78
C VAL A 235 -11.28 9.94 13.11
N PRO A 236 -10.36 10.90 13.37
CA PRO A 236 -9.65 10.97 14.64
C PRO A 236 -10.62 11.17 15.82
N GLN A 237 -10.36 10.45 16.91
CA GLN A 237 -11.05 10.59 18.18
C GLN A 237 -10.25 11.50 19.10
N THR A 238 -10.69 12.72 19.28
CA THR A 238 -9.95 13.76 20.01
C THR A 238 -10.46 14.00 21.42
N GLU A 239 -11.45 13.24 21.87
CA GLU A 239 -11.96 13.36 23.25
C GLU A 239 -10.91 12.82 24.23
N GLU A 240 -10.83 13.42 25.42
CA GLU A 240 -9.86 13.01 26.47
C GLU A 240 -10.00 11.53 26.85
N ILE A 241 -11.22 10.99 26.79
CA ILE A 241 -11.52 9.60 27.07
C ILE A 241 -10.86 8.64 26.08
N ASN A 242 -10.69 9.08 24.83
CA ASN A 242 -10.11 8.28 23.75
C ASN A 242 -8.57 8.40 23.67
N LYS A 243 -7.96 9.09 24.62
CA LYS A 243 -6.51 9.21 24.67
C LYS A 243 -5.85 7.85 24.80
N VAL A 244 -4.95 7.56 23.87
CA VAL A 244 -4.16 6.34 23.89
C VAL A 244 -3.01 6.45 24.86
N VAL A 245 -2.86 5.47 25.75
CA VAL A 245 -1.80 5.40 26.76
C VAL A 245 -1.04 4.09 26.59
N TYR A 246 0.28 4.15 26.62
CA TYR A 246 1.10 2.96 26.65
C TYR A 246 1.27 2.46 28.10
N ASP A 247 0.88 1.22 28.34
CA ASP A 247 1.10 0.53 29.62
C ASP A 247 2.37 -0.32 29.52
N GLU A 248 3.39 0.08 30.28
CA GLU A 248 4.68 -0.62 30.30
C GLU A 248 4.59 -2.03 30.91
N ASN A 249 3.61 -2.29 31.78
CA ASN A 249 3.46 -3.58 32.44
C ASN A 249 2.91 -4.65 31.49
N SER A 250 1.88 -4.29 30.71
CA SER A 250 1.28 -5.19 29.73
C SER A 250 1.98 -5.11 28.37
N GLY A 251 2.77 -4.07 28.11
CA GLY A 251 3.38 -3.82 26.81
C GLY A 251 2.37 -3.43 25.75
N SER A 252 1.23 -2.85 26.15
CA SER A 252 0.09 -2.56 25.27
C SER A 252 -0.25 -1.08 25.24
N TYR A 253 -0.83 -0.63 24.13
CA TYR A 253 -1.51 0.65 24.02
C TYR A 253 -2.97 0.47 24.43
N THR A 254 -3.47 1.28 25.35
CA THR A 254 -4.82 1.21 25.88
C THR A 254 -5.58 2.50 25.61
N THR A 255 -6.87 2.39 25.38
CA THR A 255 -7.78 3.52 25.26
C THR A 255 -9.19 3.11 25.65
N LYS A 256 -10.10 4.07 25.79
CA LYS A 256 -11.50 3.83 26.11
C LYS A 256 -12.39 4.20 24.94
N VAL A 257 -13.45 3.42 24.73
CA VAL A 257 -14.45 3.64 23.68
C VAL A 257 -15.86 3.57 24.27
N THR A 258 -16.81 4.30 23.68
CA THR A 258 -18.21 4.39 24.12
C THR A 258 -19.18 3.60 23.26
N HIS A 259 -18.72 3.10 22.13
CA HIS A 259 -19.55 2.29 21.21
C HIS A 259 -18.64 1.36 20.40
N PHE A 260 -19.23 0.36 19.77
CA PHE A 260 -18.51 -0.49 18.83
C PHE A 260 -18.51 0.07 17.41
N SER A 261 -17.36 -0.07 16.78
CA SER A 261 -17.07 0.29 15.40
C SER A 261 -15.79 -0.42 14.94
N SER A 262 -15.26 -0.03 13.79
CA SER A 262 -13.87 -0.30 13.44
C SER A 262 -12.99 0.81 14.01
N TYR A 263 -11.97 0.42 14.75
CA TYR A 263 -10.98 1.35 15.33
C TYR A 263 -9.59 1.04 14.81
N ALA A 264 -8.80 2.08 14.61
CA ALA A 264 -7.36 1.96 14.36
C ALA A 264 -6.59 2.80 15.37
N MET A 265 -5.50 2.25 15.88
CA MET A 265 -4.47 3.01 16.58
C MET A 265 -3.43 3.42 15.55
N GLU A 266 -3.27 4.71 15.37
CA GLU A 266 -2.45 5.28 14.31
C GLU A 266 -1.20 5.93 14.86
N ASN A 267 -0.08 5.63 14.22
CA ASN A 267 1.21 6.26 14.50
C ASN A 267 1.50 7.34 13.47
N LYS A 268 2.09 8.43 13.93
CA LYS A 268 2.58 9.51 13.07
C LYS A 268 3.91 9.14 12.44
N VAL A 269 3.99 9.26 11.14
CA VAL A 269 5.21 9.09 10.36
C VAL A 269 5.44 10.32 9.50
N THR A 270 6.70 10.63 9.24
CA THR A 270 7.07 11.71 8.34
C THR A 270 7.44 11.13 6.99
N SER A 271 6.79 11.62 5.94
CA SER A 271 7.09 11.27 4.55
C SER A 271 7.68 12.48 3.84
N LYS A 272 8.78 12.26 3.10
CA LYS A 272 9.41 13.28 2.28
C LYS A 272 9.69 12.72 0.89
N VAL A 273 9.21 13.41 -0.14
CA VAL A 273 9.46 13.05 -1.54
C VAL A 273 10.50 14.01 -2.12
N SER A 274 11.56 13.48 -2.71
CA SER A 274 12.59 14.30 -3.35
C SER A 274 12.12 14.92 -4.66
N SER A 275 12.83 15.94 -5.11
CA SER A 275 12.75 16.39 -6.50
C SER A 275 13.09 15.26 -7.46
N GLU A 276 12.61 15.37 -8.70
CA GLU A 276 12.92 14.40 -9.74
C GLU A 276 14.42 14.43 -10.06
N THR A 277 15.04 13.27 -10.06
CA THR A 277 16.45 13.09 -10.41
C THR A 277 16.55 12.29 -11.69
N VAL A 278 17.44 12.72 -12.58
CA VAL A 278 17.74 12.02 -13.83
C VAL A 278 18.99 11.17 -13.63
N VAL A 279 18.86 9.87 -13.80
CA VAL A 279 19.95 8.91 -13.66
C VAL A 279 20.25 8.31 -15.02
N LYS A 280 21.50 8.41 -15.49
CA LYS A 280 21.92 7.79 -16.74
C LYS A 280 21.71 6.27 -16.64
N SER A 281 20.82 5.73 -17.46
CA SER A 281 20.50 4.33 -17.41
C SER A 281 21.26 3.50 -18.45
N GLU A 282 21.33 3.96 -19.70
CA GLU A 282 21.96 3.14 -20.75
C GLU A 282 22.19 3.96 -22.04
N ILE A 283 23.22 3.60 -22.82
CA ILE A 283 23.32 3.98 -24.23
C ILE A 283 22.66 2.87 -25.03
N LEU A 284 21.51 3.13 -25.63
CA LEU A 284 20.66 2.10 -26.21
C LEU A 284 20.79 1.97 -27.71
N GLY A 285 21.45 2.90 -28.37
CA GLY A 285 21.66 2.84 -29.80
C GLY A 285 22.67 3.84 -30.30
N GLN A 286 23.51 3.38 -31.20
CA GLN A 286 24.40 4.22 -31.96
C GLN A 286 24.15 3.90 -33.42
N ALA A 287 23.73 4.92 -34.19
CA ALA A 287 23.64 4.83 -35.61
C ALA A 287 24.84 5.59 -36.22
N SER A 288 25.69 4.90 -36.91
CA SER A 288 26.79 5.53 -37.66
C SER A 288 26.63 5.21 -39.13
N ARG A 289 26.99 6.16 -39.94
CA ARG A 289 27.09 5.95 -41.36
C ARG A 289 28.56 5.76 -41.74
N ASP A 290 28.82 4.74 -42.58
CA ASP A 290 30.14 4.46 -43.09
C ASP A 290 30.59 5.56 -44.08
N ASN A 291 31.90 5.83 -44.11
CA ASN A 291 32.58 6.81 -44.96
C ASN A 291 32.73 6.38 -46.43
N SER A 292 31.79 5.63 -46.96
CA SER A 292 31.84 5.25 -48.38
C SER A 292 31.60 6.48 -49.28
N GLU A 293 32.28 6.51 -50.40
CA GLU A 293 32.31 7.63 -51.37
C GLU A 293 30.91 8.07 -51.91
N ASN A 294 29.87 7.34 -51.61
CA ASN A 294 28.51 7.61 -52.07
C ASN A 294 27.49 7.50 -50.94
N PRO A 295 27.31 8.53 -50.13
CA PRO A 295 26.45 8.50 -48.98
C PRO A 295 24.97 8.37 -49.37
N LYS A 296 24.39 7.18 -49.23
CA LYS A 296 22.94 7.00 -49.28
C LYS A 296 22.32 7.41 -47.96
N ALA A 297 21.23 8.17 -48.02
CA ALA A 297 20.45 8.49 -46.83
C ALA A 297 19.97 7.17 -46.16
N VAL A 298 20.31 6.97 -44.90
CA VAL A 298 19.79 5.84 -44.13
C VAL A 298 18.50 6.33 -43.45
N THR A 299 17.39 5.78 -43.89
CA THR A 299 16.06 6.09 -43.33
C THR A 299 15.59 4.93 -42.48
N GLY A 300 14.93 5.23 -41.38
CA GLY A 300 14.20 4.21 -40.62
C GLY A 300 15.04 3.33 -39.68
N ILE A 301 16.08 3.89 -39.05
CA ILE A 301 16.79 3.16 -38.01
C ILE A 301 15.88 3.00 -36.78
N ALA A 302 15.56 1.78 -36.42
CA ALA A 302 14.84 1.47 -35.20
C ALA A 302 15.80 1.52 -34.00
N LEU A 303 15.56 2.46 -33.09
CA LEU A 303 16.24 2.53 -31.79
C LEU A 303 15.35 1.90 -30.75
N THR A 304 15.88 0.99 -29.97
CA THR A 304 15.18 0.35 -28.85
C THR A 304 15.69 0.90 -27.53
N TYR A 305 14.79 1.09 -26.58
CA TYR A 305 15.14 1.50 -25.23
C TYR A 305 14.32 0.70 -24.20
N LYS A 306 14.84 0.62 -22.99
CA LYS A 306 14.14 0.00 -21.87
C LYS A 306 13.52 1.08 -20.98
N GLU A 307 12.21 1.06 -20.91
CA GLU A 307 11.45 1.88 -19.98
C GLU A 307 11.29 1.14 -18.67
N LYS A 308 11.61 1.80 -17.56
CA LYS A 308 11.45 1.27 -16.20
C LYS A 308 10.28 1.93 -15.52
N ALA A 309 9.42 1.12 -14.92
CA ALA A 309 8.30 1.56 -14.10
C ALA A 309 8.30 0.80 -12.76
N GLY A 310 7.65 1.39 -11.75
CA GLY A 310 7.59 0.81 -10.41
C GLY A 310 8.53 1.49 -9.43
N TRP A 311 8.79 0.83 -8.32
CA TRP A 311 9.66 1.35 -7.27
C TRP A 311 10.46 0.24 -6.59
N VAL A 312 11.51 0.61 -5.86
CA VAL A 312 12.37 -0.33 -5.15
C VAL A 312 12.72 0.18 -3.76
N CYS A 313 12.58 -0.73 -2.79
CA CYS A 313 13.22 -0.66 -1.50
C CYS A 313 13.48 -2.11 -1.08
N SER A 314 14.72 -2.53 -1.02
CA SER A 314 15.02 -3.92 -0.65
C SER A 314 14.88 -4.13 0.85
N ASP A 315 14.52 -5.35 1.26
CA ASP A 315 14.49 -5.73 2.68
C ASP A 315 15.87 -5.52 3.34
N ALA A 316 16.96 -5.70 2.58
CA ALA A 316 18.31 -5.44 3.03
C ALA A 316 18.55 -3.97 3.36
N ASP A 317 18.05 -3.04 2.53
CA ASP A 317 18.19 -1.60 2.77
C ASP A 317 17.38 -1.17 3.99
N ILE A 318 16.14 -1.66 4.13
CA ILE A 318 15.32 -1.41 5.32
C ILE A 318 16.03 -1.94 6.57
N LYS A 319 16.50 -3.19 6.52
CA LYS A 319 17.20 -3.83 7.65
C LYS A 319 18.48 -3.08 8.03
N ALA A 320 19.25 -2.63 7.05
CA ALA A 320 20.46 -1.85 7.29
C ALA A 320 20.15 -0.52 8.01
N ALA A 321 19.11 0.20 7.56
CA ALA A 321 18.67 1.45 8.17
C ALA A 321 18.19 1.23 9.62
N VAL A 322 17.36 0.21 9.85
CA VAL A 322 16.84 -0.15 11.18
C VAL A 322 17.98 -0.58 12.11
N THR A 323 18.85 -1.48 11.67
CA THR A 323 19.99 -1.98 12.49
C THR A 323 20.94 -0.85 12.87
N LYS A 324 21.17 0.08 11.93
CA LYS A 324 22.02 1.27 12.21
C LYS A 324 21.39 2.16 13.27
N ALA A 325 20.09 2.38 13.21
CA ALA A 325 19.38 3.25 14.14
C ALA A 325 19.20 2.59 15.53
N LEU A 326 18.83 1.31 15.55
CA LEU A 326 18.62 0.51 16.78
C LEU A 326 19.83 -0.38 17.07
N SER A 327 21.01 0.22 17.17
CA SER A 327 22.25 -0.52 17.42
C SER A 327 22.16 -1.34 18.73
N GLY A 328 22.44 -2.65 18.61
CA GLY A 328 22.35 -3.58 19.74
C GLY A 328 20.95 -4.13 20.02
N ALA A 329 19.94 -3.79 19.19
CA ALA A 329 18.61 -4.37 19.32
C ALA A 329 18.60 -5.87 19.02
N LYS A 330 17.70 -6.58 19.67
CA LYS A 330 17.49 -8.00 19.42
C LYS A 330 16.94 -8.24 18.00
N PRO A 331 17.21 -9.42 17.42
CA PRO A 331 16.73 -9.74 16.06
C PRO A 331 15.22 -9.60 15.89
N GLU A 332 14.43 -9.98 16.90
CA GLU A 332 12.98 -9.84 16.88
C GLU A 332 12.53 -8.37 16.73
N THR A 333 13.15 -7.45 17.47
CA THR A 333 12.88 -6.01 17.37
C THR A 333 13.22 -5.48 15.98
N VAL A 334 14.38 -5.86 15.45
CA VAL A 334 14.83 -5.45 14.11
C VAL A 334 13.86 -5.97 13.05
N ASN A 335 13.50 -7.26 13.11
CA ASN A 335 12.60 -7.87 12.12
C ASN A 335 11.20 -7.26 12.17
N ALA A 336 10.63 -7.03 13.35
CA ALA A 336 9.33 -6.37 13.50
C ALA A 336 9.36 -4.93 12.97
N MET A 337 10.43 -4.18 13.19
CA MET A 337 10.58 -2.83 12.65
C MET A 337 10.77 -2.84 11.13
N VAL A 338 11.49 -3.82 10.57
CA VAL A 338 11.61 -4.02 9.12
C VAL A 338 10.24 -4.27 8.52
N ALA A 339 9.46 -5.18 9.09
CA ALA A 339 8.10 -5.46 8.66
C ALA A 339 7.18 -4.23 8.75
N PHE A 340 7.29 -3.45 9.81
CA PHE A 340 6.57 -2.18 9.96
C PHE A 340 6.86 -1.22 8.79
N PHE A 341 8.13 -0.94 8.50
CA PHE A 341 8.49 -0.05 7.38
C PHE A 341 8.08 -0.61 6.03
N LYS A 342 8.29 -1.89 5.78
CA LYS A 342 7.92 -2.56 4.53
C LYS A 342 6.42 -2.43 4.25
N THR A 343 5.59 -2.75 5.24
CA THR A 343 4.13 -2.60 5.16
C THR A 343 3.71 -1.17 4.88
N ARG A 344 4.33 -0.20 5.58
CA ARG A 344 3.97 1.22 5.43
C ARG A 344 4.45 1.79 4.10
N LEU A 345 5.61 1.36 3.61
CA LEU A 345 6.08 1.72 2.27
C LEU A 345 5.15 1.15 1.18
N TYR A 346 4.71 -0.10 1.31
CA TYR A 346 3.77 -0.70 0.37
C TYR A 346 2.44 0.05 0.35
N SER A 347 1.91 0.40 1.52
CA SER A 347 0.71 1.23 1.66
C SER A 347 0.89 2.60 0.98
N LEU A 348 2.02 3.28 1.22
CA LEU A 348 2.30 4.59 0.64
C LEU A 348 2.56 4.54 -0.88
N MET A 349 3.12 3.47 -1.39
CA MET A 349 3.47 3.32 -2.81
C MET A 349 2.35 2.66 -3.62
N GLY A 350 1.27 2.22 -2.97
CA GLY A 350 0.09 1.62 -3.58
C GLY A 350 0.30 0.20 -4.13
N SER A 351 1.49 -0.40 -3.96
CA SER A 351 1.79 -1.75 -4.42
C SER A 351 3.05 -2.30 -3.75
N ALA A 352 3.27 -3.61 -3.88
CA ALA A 352 4.54 -4.22 -3.52
C ALA A 352 5.71 -3.66 -4.33
N SER A 353 6.90 -3.64 -3.71
CA SER A 353 8.13 -3.23 -4.38
C SER A 353 8.41 -4.12 -5.60
N GLY A 354 8.76 -3.52 -6.71
CA GLY A 354 9.13 -4.20 -7.92
C GLY A 354 9.36 -3.23 -9.08
N ILE A 355 10.18 -3.66 -10.04
CA ILE A 355 10.47 -2.89 -11.25
C ILE A 355 10.03 -3.71 -12.45
N THR A 356 9.25 -3.08 -13.32
CA THR A 356 8.92 -3.62 -14.63
C THR A 356 9.78 -2.92 -15.67
N GLU A 357 10.43 -3.69 -16.53
CA GLU A 357 11.15 -3.18 -17.70
C GLU A 357 10.36 -3.51 -18.98
N THR A 358 10.10 -2.48 -19.78
CA THR A 358 9.43 -2.63 -21.07
C THR A 358 10.35 -2.13 -22.18
N THR A 359 10.60 -2.97 -23.18
CA THR A 359 11.35 -2.55 -24.37
C THR A 359 10.43 -1.75 -25.29
N ARG A 360 10.82 -0.51 -25.58
CA ARG A 360 10.13 0.36 -26.56
C ARG A 360 11.00 0.54 -27.77
N THR A 361 10.38 0.57 -28.94
CA THR A 361 11.05 0.82 -30.23
C THR A 361 10.68 2.21 -30.71
N TYR A 362 11.70 3.01 -31.02
CA TYR A 362 11.55 4.32 -31.64
C TYR A 362 11.78 4.18 -33.14
N ASN A 363 10.77 4.45 -33.94
CA ASN A 363 10.87 4.42 -35.39
C ASN A 363 11.23 5.79 -35.92
N THR A 364 12.15 5.84 -36.86
CA THR A 364 12.55 6.99 -37.68
C THR A 364 13.60 7.92 -37.10
N VAL A 365 14.83 7.55 -37.33
CA VAL A 365 15.94 8.49 -37.36
C VAL A 365 16.45 8.53 -38.80
N ASN A 366 16.40 9.71 -39.42
CA ASN A 366 17.03 9.96 -40.72
C ASN A 366 18.44 10.47 -40.47
N VAL A 367 19.43 9.74 -40.96
CA VAL A 367 20.82 10.15 -40.87
C VAL A 367 21.31 10.60 -42.25
N ASN A 368 21.55 11.89 -42.41
CA ASN A 368 22.05 12.47 -43.64
C ASN A 368 23.56 12.76 -43.49
N GLY A 369 24.32 12.43 -44.51
CA GLY A 369 25.78 12.71 -44.55
C GLY A 369 26.57 11.76 -43.62
N TYR A 370 27.78 12.13 -43.26
CA TYR A 370 28.64 11.39 -42.33
C TYR A 370 28.27 11.71 -40.90
N THR A 371 27.20 11.14 -40.42
CA THR A 371 26.62 11.47 -39.12
C THR A 371 26.61 10.25 -38.23
N THR A 372 27.19 10.42 -37.02
CA THR A 372 27.00 9.46 -35.92
C THR A 372 25.95 10.02 -34.99
N MET A 373 24.91 9.22 -34.75
CA MET A 373 23.89 9.56 -33.78
C MET A 373 24.03 8.64 -32.55
N THR A 374 24.17 9.23 -31.39
CA THR A 374 24.14 8.52 -30.11
C THR A 374 22.84 8.83 -29.42
N TYR A 375 22.14 7.78 -29.05
CA TYR A 375 20.89 7.83 -28.30
C TYR A 375 21.11 7.35 -26.88
N THR A 376 20.80 8.19 -25.92
CA THR A 376 20.97 7.88 -24.50
C THR A 376 19.63 8.00 -23.80
N CYS A 377 19.28 6.99 -23.02
CA CYS A 377 18.12 6.95 -22.19
C CYS A 377 18.48 7.25 -20.74
N TYR A 378 17.73 8.12 -20.11
CA TYR A 378 17.89 8.47 -18.70
C TYR A 378 16.64 8.11 -17.94
N ALA A 379 16.78 7.31 -16.91
CA ALA A 379 15.67 7.04 -16.00
C ALA A 379 15.44 8.26 -15.10
N LYS A 380 14.18 8.66 -15.00
CA LYS A 380 13.75 9.67 -14.04
C LYS A 380 13.29 8.98 -12.77
N THR A 381 13.77 9.45 -11.63
CA THR A 381 13.48 8.86 -10.35
C THR A 381 13.13 9.91 -9.31
N ARG A 382 12.27 9.52 -8.36
CA ARG A 382 12.06 10.23 -7.09
C ARG A 382 12.29 9.27 -5.95
N THR A 383 12.77 9.79 -4.82
CA THR A 383 12.88 9.02 -3.59
C THR A 383 11.82 9.46 -2.61
N THR A 384 11.20 8.48 -1.95
CA THR A 384 10.34 8.72 -0.79
C THR A 384 11.10 8.29 0.45
N THR A 385 11.31 9.19 1.38
CA THR A 385 11.88 8.88 2.70
C THR A 385 10.75 8.80 3.69
N LEU A 386 10.61 7.65 4.33
CA LEU A 386 9.67 7.41 5.42
C LEU A 386 10.44 7.38 6.74
N SER A 387 10.01 8.18 7.70
CA SER A 387 10.68 8.28 9.01
C SER A 387 9.67 8.12 10.13
N THR A 388 10.10 7.47 11.21
CA THR A 388 9.38 7.46 12.49
C THR A 388 10.36 7.65 13.63
N THR A 389 9.88 8.10 14.79
CA THR A 389 10.67 8.22 16.00
C THR A 389 10.14 7.24 17.04
N VAL A 390 11.04 6.44 17.60
CA VAL A 390 10.73 5.45 18.63
C VAL A 390 11.61 5.70 19.86
N LYS A 391 11.15 5.30 21.02
CA LYS A 391 11.98 5.19 22.24
C LYS A 391 12.65 3.84 22.24
N TYR A 392 13.96 3.85 22.31
CA TYR A 392 14.80 2.67 22.44
C TYR A 392 15.86 2.91 23.52
N ASN A 393 15.94 2.04 24.53
CA ASN A 393 16.82 2.21 25.70
C ASN A 393 16.68 3.60 26.35
N GLY A 394 15.42 4.09 26.48
CA GLY A 394 15.09 5.38 27.11
C GLY A 394 15.42 6.62 26.28
N LYS A 395 15.85 6.48 25.03
CA LYS A 395 16.21 7.58 24.13
C LYS A 395 15.31 7.61 22.89
N ASP A 396 15.00 8.79 22.42
CA ASP A 396 14.31 8.97 21.15
C ASP A 396 15.27 8.70 20.00
N VAL A 397 14.90 7.80 19.11
CA VAL A 397 15.67 7.38 17.95
C VAL A 397 14.84 7.56 16.70
N LYS A 398 15.28 8.44 15.80
CA LYS A 398 14.67 8.60 14.47
C LYS A 398 15.20 7.52 13.54
N ILE A 399 14.29 6.77 12.92
CA ILE A 399 14.59 5.75 11.91
C ILE A 399 14.05 6.25 10.57
N SER A 400 14.87 6.20 9.52
CA SER A 400 14.50 6.67 8.19
C SER A 400 14.84 5.62 7.14
N VAL A 401 13.88 5.32 6.28
CA VAL A 401 14.00 4.36 5.18
C VAL A 401 13.67 5.06 3.86
N ILE A 402 14.43 4.73 2.81
CA ILE A 402 14.32 5.37 1.50
C ILE A 402 13.83 4.36 0.47
N ALA A 403 12.77 4.71 -0.25
CA ALA A 403 12.28 3.98 -1.42
C ALA A 403 12.46 4.83 -2.68
N THR A 404 12.89 4.22 -3.79
CA THR A 404 13.08 4.89 -5.07
C THR A 404 12.01 4.47 -6.07
N ARG A 405 11.34 5.44 -6.67
CA ARG A 405 10.32 5.25 -7.70
C ARG A 405 10.81 5.74 -9.05
N TYR A 406 10.54 4.96 -10.10
CA TYR A 406 10.71 5.41 -11.48
C TYR A 406 9.49 6.22 -11.90
N THR A 407 9.71 7.47 -12.36
CA THR A 407 8.67 8.42 -12.76
C THR A 407 8.56 8.59 -14.26
N GLY A 408 9.52 8.07 -15.01
CA GLY A 408 9.55 8.12 -16.46
C GLY A 408 10.95 7.93 -17.02
N THR A 409 11.06 8.20 -18.32
CA THR A 409 12.32 8.08 -19.06
C THR A 409 12.53 9.37 -19.86
N ASP A 410 13.72 9.91 -19.81
CA ASP A 410 14.14 11.03 -20.66
C ASP A 410 15.09 10.53 -21.76
N HIS A 411 15.03 11.14 -22.92
CA HIS A 411 15.74 10.73 -24.11
C HIS A 411 16.62 11.85 -24.62
N GLN A 412 17.92 11.60 -24.80
CA GLN A 412 18.84 12.56 -25.38
C GLN A 412 19.49 12.00 -26.63
N TYR A 413 19.51 12.83 -27.67
CA TYR A 413 20.17 12.54 -28.92
C TYR A 413 21.40 13.42 -29.05
N LYS A 414 22.54 12.82 -29.38
CA LYS A 414 23.73 13.54 -29.77
C LYS A 414 24.06 13.20 -31.21
N THR A 415 24.01 14.19 -32.09
CA THR A 415 24.39 14.09 -33.48
C THR A 415 25.74 14.70 -33.69
N VAL A 416 26.67 13.97 -34.27
CA VAL A 416 27.98 14.48 -34.68
C VAL A 416 28.10 14.32 -36.18
N THR A 417 28.13 15.41 -36.90
CA THR A 417 28.32 15.41 -38.36
C THR A 417 29.81 15.68 -38.62
N THR A 418 30.48 14.74 -39.27
CA THR A 418 31.85 14.90 -39.72
C THR A 418 31.81 15.11 -41.23
N ASN A 419 32.30 16.25 -41.71
CA ASN A 419 32.55 16.44 -43.13
C ASN A 419 33.80 15.61 -43.52
N PRO A 420 33.76 14.81 -44.60
CA PRO A 420 34.96 14.15 -45.05
C PRO A 420 35.98 15.23 -45.42
N THR A 421 37.14 15.21 -44.79
CA THR A 421 38.29 15.96 -45.28
C THR A 421 38.64 15.38 -46.64
N HIS A 422 38.34 16.09 -47.72
CA HIS A 422 38.90 15.82 -49.02
C HIS A 422 40.41 16.01 -48.86
N SER A 423 41.15 14.97 -48.67
CA SER A 423 42.58 15.01 -48.97
C SER A 423 42.70 15.11 -50.50
N GLY A 424 42.73 16.32 -50.96
CA GLY A 424 43.02 16.60 -52.36
C GLY A 424 44.37 16.01 -52.69
N GLY A 425 44.38 14.87 -53.39
CA GLY A 425 45.54 14.39 -54.06
C GLY A 425 45.91 15.41 -55.13
N GLN A 426 46.93 16.19 -54.90
CA GLN A 426 47.62 16.91 -55.99
C GLN A 426 48.19 15.83 -56.91
N GLY A 427 47.48 15.57 -58.02
CA GLY A 427 48.06 14.93 -59.16
C GLY A 427 49.13 15.81 -59.78
N GLY A 428 50.37 15.51 -59.50
CA GLY A 428 51.49 16.08 -60.23
C GLY A 428 51.43 15.63 -61.66
N SER A 429 51.28 16.60 -62.56
CA SER A 429 51.58 16.44 -63.98
C SER A 429 53.06 16.29 -64.17
N ASN A 430 53.44 15.25 -64.89
CA ASN A 430 54.56 15.23 -65.84
C ASN A 430 54.23 14.32 -67.02
#